data_6b4f00bd5650f38f0321fe3e27072886
#
_entry.id   6b4f00bd5650f38f0321fe3e27072886
#
_cell.length_a   1.000
_cell.length_b   1.000
_cell.length_c   1.000
_cell.angle_alpha   90.00
_cell.angle_beta   90.00
_cell.angle_gamma   90.00
#
_symmetry.space_group_name_H-M   'P 1'
#
loop_
_entity.id
_entity.type
_entity.pdbx_description
1 polymer ?
#
loop_
_entity_poly.entity_id
_entity_poly.type
_entity_poly.pdbx_seq_one_letter_code
_entity_poly.pdbx_strand_id
1 'polypeptide(L)'
;MGSRGRSIRLRIYFLVAIPLVALVGLLAYVAGTTINSAISVDRAPNLVNATAIPAAQFGTVLEAERTAAVVYLFQPNQNNLAAYQAATAATDKAEPAFVAAMNSEGTTGTEDSAGAQAVSSLVSGLKQLPTLRSAVKGRILSPLDAMGAYSQGVTTETKLFLIQTESVTANSQQIQAVGLIATVQAREQLSQENALLSGMLATKRITAKNRIAFTDLAATRVADVAYANYILSPANLVKYNAAIAGSGAMLQSLTGIEQAVAAGTPVSKLPVTQAQWNHLTGALLQGEYNGGVAVAESILAADHQISHTAWVRVAVTSGIALLGLLITLLVTTLVARGIIRRLRGLEQSARTLAEDQLPDVIARLRRGEAVDVAAEAPPLRTGADEIGRVGQAFELVRATAVRSAVEESRLRQGLNDVFRSLARRSQSLLHRQLTLLDQMERRATDPEALDDLFRLDHLTTRMRRHAEGLVILA
;
A
#
# COMPACT_ATOMS: atom_id res chain seq x y z
N MET A 1 -17.54 -28.17 34.86
CA MET A 1 -17.27 -27.10 33.91
C MET A 1 -16.77 -27.75 32.61
N GLY A 2 -17.66 -27.96 31.63
CA GLY A 2 -17.33 -28.64 30.39
C GLY A 2 -16.59 -27.68 29.44
N SER A 3 -15.34 -27.97 29.11
CA SER A 3 -14.64 -27.32 28.01
C SER A 3 -15.35 -27.67 26.70
N ARG A 4 -16.14 -26.74 26.14
CA ARG A 4 -16.65 -26.85 24.78
C ARG A 4 -15.45 -26.93 23.85
N GLY A 5 -15.06 -28.12 23.48
CA GLY A 5 -14.01 -28.35 22.48
C GLY A 5 -14.37 -27.61 21.19
N ARG A 6 -13.65 -26.52 20.90
CA ARG A 6 -13.79 -25.81 19.61
C ARG A 6 -13.59 -26.83 18.50
N SER A 7 -14.59 -26.98 17.62
CA SER A 7 -14.56 -27.87 16.47
C SER A 7 -13.21 -27.79 15.75
N ILE A 8 -12.61 -28.93 15.39
CA ILE A 8 -11.36 -29.02 14.62
C ILE A 8 -11.45 -28.15 13.36
N ARG A 9 -12.63 -28.07 12.74
CA ARG A 9 -12.91 -27.16 11.60
C ARG A 9 -12.58 -25.71 11.94
N LEU A 10 -13.02 -25.22 13.10
CA LEU A 10 -12.79 -23.83 13.53
C LEU A 10 -11.29 -23.55 13.71
N ARG A 11 -10.54 -24.51 14.26
CA ARG A 11 -9.08 -24.38 14.43
C ARG A 11 -8.35 -24.36 13.10
N ILE A 12 -8.75 -25.18 12.13
CA ILE A 12 -8.18 -25.18 10.78
C ILE A 12 -8.49 -23.85 10.07
N TYR A 13 -9.73 -23.34 10.20
CA TYR A 13 -10.10 -22.03 9.64
C TYR A 13 -9.29 -20.88 10.26
N PHE A 14 -9.06 -20.88 11.57
CA PHE A 14 -8.22 -19.87 12.22
C PHE A 14 -6.75 -19.95 11.80
N LEU A 15 -6.21 -21.13 11.67
CA LEU A 15 -4.82 -21.36 11.25
C LEU A 15 -4.56 -20.88 9.82
N VAL A 16 -5.59 -20.90 8.99
CA VAL A 16 -5.57 -20.42 7.61
C VAL A 16 -5.89 -18.92 7.52
N ALA A 17 -6.85 -18.44 8.32
CA ALA A 17 -7.29 -17.05 8.29
C ALA A 17 -6.21 -16.07 8.76
N ILE A 18 -5.41 -16.43 9.77
CA ILE A 18 -4.39 -15.53 10.33
C ILE A 18 -3.32 -15.14 9.28
N PRO A 19 -2.66 -16.08 8.57
CA PRO A 19 -1.70 -15.73 7.53
C PRO A 19 -2.34 -14.98 6.35
N LEU A 20 -3.59 -15.31 6.01
CA LEU A 20 -4.32 -14.66 4.93
C LEU A 20 -4.62 -13.18 5.28
N VAL A 21 -5.08 -12.91 6.50
CA VAL A 21 -5.32 -11.54 6.99
C VAL A 21 -4.01 -10.75 7.05
N ALA A 22 -2.92 -11.36 7.51
CA ALA A 22 -1.60 -10.72 7.51
C ALA A 22 -1.13 -10.38 6.08
N LEU A 23 -1.34 -11.28 5.12
CA LEU A 23 -1.02 -11.05 3.71
C LEU A 23 -1.86 -9.91 3.12
N VAL A 24 -3.17 -9.89 3.37
CA VAL A 24 -4.06 -8.81 2.95
C VAL A 24 -3.65 -7.48 3.56
N GLY A 25 -3.30 -7.45 4.85
CA GLY A 25 -2.79 -6.26 5.53
C GLY A 25 -1.49 -5.74 4.91
N LEU A 26 -0.55 -6.62 4.60
CA LEU A 26 0.70 -6.27 3.93
C LEU A 26 0.44 -5.72 2.52
N LEU A 27 -0.43 -6.36 1.75
CA LEU A 27 -0.81 -5.90 0.41
C LEU A 27 -1.50 -4.54 0.45
N ALA A 28 -2.41 -4.31 1.40
CA ALA A 28 -3.06 -3.02 1.59
C ALA A 28 -2.05 -1.91 1.95
N TYR A 29 -1.06 -2.22 2.79
CA TYR A 29 0.02 -1.30 3.12
C TYR A 29 0.88 -0.95 1.90
N VAL A 30 1.36 -1.96 1.16
CA VAL A 30 2.17 -1.75 -0.05
C VAL A 30 1.38 -1.01 -1.13
N ALA A 31 0.13 -1.38 -1.37
CA ALA A 31 -0.74 -0.68 -2.32
C ALA A 31 -0.96 0.78 -1.89
N GLY A 32 -1.23 1.04 -0.61
CA GLY A 32 -1.44 2.38 -0.07
C GLY A 32 -0.21 3.29 -0.26
N THR A 33 0.99 2.79 0.07
CA THR A 33 2.23 3.56 -0.12
C THR A 33 2.53 3.83 -1.60
N THR A 34 2.30 2.85 -2.47
CA THR A 34 2.55 2.99 -3.91
C THR A 34 1.53 3.91 -4.59
N ILE A 35 0.26 3.81 -4.21
CA ILE A 35 -0.81 4.69 -4.72
C ILE A 35 -0.58 6.14 -4.27
N ASN A 36 -0.23 6.37 -3.00
CA ASN A 36 0.05 7.73 -2.51
C ASN A 36 1.23 8.36 -3.27
N SER A 37 2.28 7.58 -3.56
CA SER A 37 3.40 8.05 -4.39
C SER A 37 2.97 8.40 -5.83
N ALA A 38 2.09 7.61 -6.44
CA ALA A 38 1.58 7.86 -7.78
C ALA A 38 0.68 9.12 -7.83
N ILE A 39 -0.18 9.32 -6.82
CA ILE A 39 -1.05 10.50 -6.70
C ILE A 39 -0.23 11.79 -6.51
N SER A 40 0.84 11.76 -5.70
CA SER A 40 1.68 12.95 -5.50
C SER A 40 2.39 13.39 -6.79
N VAL A 41 2.84 12.45 -7.61
CA VAL A 41 3.45 12.73 -8.91
C VAL A 41 2.44 13.34 -9.90
N ASP A 42 1.17 12.94 -9.87
CA ASP A 42 0.13 13.43 -10.79
C ASP A 42 -0.38 14.83 -10.44
N ARG A 43 -0.17 15.31 -9.21
CA ARG A 43 -0.59 16.64 -8.74
C ARG A 43 0.36 17.76 -9.18
N ALA A 44 1.66 17.51 -9.29
CA ALA A 44 2.66 18.53 -9.57
C ALA A 44 2.45 19.28 -10.90
N PRO A 45 2.16 18.63 -12.05
CA PRO A 45 1.91 19.32 -13.31
C PRO A 45 0.68 20.25 -13.26
N ASN A 46 -0.38 19.81 -12.59
CA ASN A 46 -1.59 20.61 -12.46
C ASN A 46 -1.35 21.87 -11.62
N LEU A 47 -0.54 21.75 -10.57
CA LEU A 47 -0.18 22.88 -9.71
C LEU A 47 0.67 23.91 -10.47
N VAL A 48 1.68 23.48 -11.24
CA VAL A 48 2.54 24.40 -12.03
C VAL A 48 1.71 25.14 -13.08
N ASN A 49 0.84 24.47 -13.83
CA ASN A 49 -0.01 25.10 -14.82
C ASN A 49 -1.04 26.06 -14.18
N ALA A 50 -1.59 25.70 -13.02
CA ALA A 50 -2.58 26.51 -12.33
C ALA A 50 -1.99 27.75 -11.65
N THR A 51 -0.72 27.71 -11.23
CA THR A 51 -0.12 28.79 -10.41
C THR A 51 1.11 29.41 -11.05
N ALA A 52 2.08 28.62 -11.47
CA ALA A 52 3.39 29.11 -11.90
C ALA A 52 3.32 29.94 -13.17
N ILE A 53 2.63 29.46 -14.22
CA ILE A 53 2.50 30.19 -15.49
C ILE A 53 1.70 31.49 -15.30
N PRO A 54 0.53 31.51 -14.64
CA PRO A 54 -0.16 32.77 -14.34
C PRO A 54 0.65 33.74 -13.48
N ALA A 55 1.41 33.23 -12.49
CA ALA A 55 2.28 34.06 -11.68
C ALA A 55 3.40 34.71 -12.52
N ALA A 56 4.09 33.94 -13.35
CA ALA A 56 5.13 34.46 -14.24
C ALA A 56 4.58 35.49 -15.25
N GLN A 57 3.37 35.29 -15.79
CA GLN A 57 2.70 36.26 -16.65
C GLN A 57 2.38 37.55 -15.91
N PHE A 58 1.84 37.45 -14.70
CA PHE A 58 1.58 38.62 -13.86
C PHE A 58 2.86 39.32 -13.45
N GLY A 59 3.93 38.56 -13.12
CA GLY A 59 5.25 39.08 -12.81
C GLY A 59 5.79 40.02 -13.91
N THR A 60 5.59 39.68 -15.20
CA THR A 60 6.07 40.52 -16.30
C THR A 60 5.41 41.89 -16.35
N VAL A 61 4.12 42.02 -16.09
CA VAL A 61 3.45 43.31 -16.07
C VAL A 61 3.78 44.12 -14.81
N LEU A 62 4.02 43.44 -13.68
CA LEU A 62 4.45 44.07 -12.45
C LEU A 62 5.91 44.62 -12.58
N GLU A 63 6.79 43.91 -13.26
CA GLU A 63 8.14 44.34 -13.61
C GLU A 63 8.13 45.59 -14.50
N ALA A 64 7.21 45.65 -15.48
CA ALA A 64 7.03 46.81 -16.33
C ALA A 64 6.52 48.02 -15.54
N GLU A 65 5.59 47.82 -14.59
CA GLU A 65 5.12 48.84 -13.70
C GLU A 65 6.26 49.34 -12.78
N ARG A 66 7.05 48.45 -12.20
CA ARG A 66 8.26 48.78 -11.44
C ARG A 66 9.22 49.63 -12.22
N THR A 67 9.53 49.24 -13.46
CA THR A 67 10.45 49.99 -14.33
C THR A 67 9.92 51.42 -14.58
N ALA A 68 8.65 51.56 -14.93
CA ALA A 68 8.02 52.85 -15.14
C ALA A 68 7.97 53.69 -13.85
N ALA A 69 7.71 53.11 -12.69
CA ALA A 69 7.72 53.77 -11.40
C ALA A 69 9.13 54.31 -11.07
N VAL A 70 10.17 53.48 -11.24
CA VAL A 70 11.57 53.86 -11.00
C VAL A 70 11.98 55.02 -11.94
N VAL A 71 11.67 54.91 -13.23
CA VAL A 71 11.98 55.96 -14.20
C VAL A 71 11.26 57.26 -13.85
N TYR A 72 9.97 57.22 -13.45
CA TYR A 72 9.23 58.38 -13.00
C TYR A 72 9.85 59.02 -11.74
N LEU A 73 10.28 58.24 -10.77
CA LEU A 73 10.93 58.75 -9.55
C LEU A 73 12.29 59.38 -9.83
N PHE A 74 13.06 58.86 -10.81
CA PHE A 74 14.30 59.46 -11.27
C PHE A 74 14.05 60.77 -11.99
N GLN A 75 13.08 60.84 -12.89
CA GLN A 75 12.74 61.98 -13.72
C GLN A 75 11.23 62.24 -13.72
N PRO A 76 10.73 62.99 -12.70
CA PRO A 76 9.31 63.25 -12.55
C PRO A 76 8.86 64.32 -13.57
N ASN A 77 8.31 63.85 -14.69
CA ASN A 77 7.71 64.67 -15.71
C ASN A 77 6.37 64.03 -16.19
N GLN A 78 5.59 64.77 -16.99
CA GLN A 78 4.27 64.34 -17.46
C GLN A 78 4.35 63.03 -18.26
N ASN A 79 5.36 62.89 -19.14
CA ASN A 79 5.51 61.73 -20.00
C ASN A 79 5.81 60.45 -19.16
N ASN A 80 6.73 60.55 -18.17
CA ASN A 80 7.07 59.43 -17.30
C ASN A 80 5.89 59.11 -16.37
N LEU A 81 5.14 60.08 -15.93
CA LEU A 81 3.90 59.85 -15.15
C LEU A 81 2.87 59.13 -16.00
N ALA A 82 2.65 59.53 -17.23
CA ALA A 82 1.73 58.84 -18.13
C ALA A 82 2.16 57.42 -18.45
N ALA A 83 3.47 57.17 -18.66
CA ALA A 83 4.01 55.83 -18.85
C ALA A 83 3.78 54.96 -17.59
N TYR A 84 4.01 55.49 -16.40
CA TYR A 84 3.73 54.81 -15.14
C TYR A 84 2.25 54.48 -14.96
N GLN A 85 1.35 55.45 -15.28
CA GLN A 85 -0.10 55.22 -15.22
C GLN A 85 -0.56 54.15 -16.22
N ALA A 86 0.00 54.12 -17.41
CA ALA A 86 -0.26 53.07 -18.39
C ALA A 86 0.19 51.69 -17.94
N ALA A 87 1.36 51.60 -17.31
CA ALA A 87 1.86 50.35 -16.74
C ALA A 87 1.00 49.87 -15.55
N THR A 88 0.57 50.81 -14.69
CA THR A 88 -0.38 50.53 -13.60
C THR A 88 -1.68 49.94 -14.12
N ALA A 89 -2.24 50.54 -15.18
CA ALA A 89 -3.49 50.05 -15.80
C ALA A 89 -3.33 48.65 -16.42
N ALA A 90 -2.14 48.32 -16.94
CA ALA A 90 -1.85 46.98 -17.44
C ALA A 90 -1.79 45.96 -16.29
N THR A 91 -1.21 46.29 -15.16
CA THR A 91 -1.19 45.45 -13.96
C THR A 91 -2.63 45.25 -13.43
N ASP A 92 -3.44 46.30 -13.32
CA ASP A 92 -4.85 46.22 -12.88
C ASP A 92 -5.69 45.34 -13.78
N LYS A 93 -5.42 45.34 -15.09
CA LYS A 93 -6.08 44.45 -16.05
C LYS A 93 -5.68 42.99 -15.89
N ALA A 94 -4.45 42.70 -15.51
CA ALA A 94 -3.94 41.35 -15.35
C ALA A 94 -4.26 40.75 -13.95
N GLU A 95 -4.46 41.60 -12.93
CA GLU A 95 -4.68 41.16 -11.54
C GLU A 95 -5.85 40.19 -11.36
N PRO A 96 -7.07 40.39 -11.93
CA PRO A 96 -8.18 39.48 -11.73
C PRO A 96 -7.91 38.05 -12.21
N ALA A 97 -7.23 37.89 -13.35
CA ALA A 97 -6.87 36.59 -13.89
C ALA A 97 -5.84 35.89 -13.01
N PHE A 98 -4.86 36.64 -12.49
CA PHE A 98 -3.88 36.14 -11.54
C PHE A 98 -4.55 35.68 -10.22
N VAL A 99 -5.42 36.51 -9.63
CA VAL A 99 -6.13 36.18 -8.38
C VAL A 99 -7.05 34.97 -8.58
N ALA A 100 -7.74 34.86 -9.72
CA ALA A 100 -8.55 33.70 -10.05
C ALA A 100 -7.71 32.42 -10.13
N ALA A 101 -6.53 32.48 -10.76
CA ALA A 101 -5.59 31.35 -10.84
C ALA A 101 -5.08 30.94 -9.44
N MET A 102 -4.72 31.89 -8.60
CA MET A 102 -4.25 31.63 -7.23
C MET A 102 -5.34 31.05 -6.33
N ASN A 103 -6.60 31.29 -6.59
CA ASN A 103 -7.73 30.76 -5.83
C ASN A 103 -8.36 29.51 -6.49
N SER A 104 -7.78 28.98 -7.54
CA SER A 104 -8.29 27.76 -8.22
C SER A 104 -8.16 26.51 -7.34
N GLU A 105 -9.00 25.50 -7.57
CA GLU A 105 -8.96 24.23 -6.83
C GLU A 105 -7.60 23.53 -6.93
N GLY A 106 -6.87 23.71 -8.04
CA GLY A 106 -5.51 23.21 -8.19
C GLY A 106 -4.51 23.81 -7.19
N THR A 107 -4.78 25.01 -6.69
CA THR A 107 -3.93 25.74 -5.72
C THR A 107 -4.38 25.48 -4.28
N THR A 108 -5.70 25.43 -4.04
CA THR A 108 -6.28 25.24 -2.69
C THR A 108 -6.26 23.79 -2.22
N GLY A 109 -6.11 22.84 -3.13
CA GLY A 109 -6.02 21.41 -2.81
C GLY A 109 -4.69 20.94 -2.18
N THR A 110 -3.74 21.85 -1.97
CA THR A 110 -2.55 21.59 -1.14
C THR A 110 -2.94 21.84 0.31
N GLU A 111 -3.21 20.79 1.06
CA GLU A 111 -3.33 20.84 2.54
C GLU A 111 -2.01 21.26 3.22
N ASP A 112 -0.96 21.50 2.45
CA ASP A 112 0.30 21.98 2.95
C ASP A 112 0.18 23.46 3.37
N SER A 113 0.33 23.69 4.67
CA SER A 113 0.23 25.01 5.29
C SER A 113 1.20 26.03 4.68
N ALA A 114 2.35 25.61 4.16
CA ALA A 114 3.37 26.47 3.57
C ALA A 114 2.95 27.00 2.19
N GLY A 115 2.42 26.15 1.32
CA GLY A 115 1.90 26.56 0.00
C GLY A 115 0.72 27.51 0.12
N ALA A 116 -0.25 27.22 0.98
CA ALA A 116 -1.39 28.08 1.25
C ALA A 116 -0.96 29.45 1.82
N GLN A 117 0.04 29.47 2.70
CA GLN A 117 0.60 30.72 3.24
C GLN A 117 1.31 31.55 2.15
N ALA A 118 2.08 30.92 1.24
CA ALA A 118 2.73 31.61 0.14
C ALA A 118 1.73 32.24 -0.82
N VAL A 119 0.68 31.52 -1.21
CA VAL A 119 -0.43 32.06 -2.01
C VAL A 119 -1.13 33.22 -1.30
N SER A 120 -1.47 33.06 -0.02
CA SER A 120 -2.08 34.11 0.80
C SER A 120 -1.17 35.36 0.88
N SER A 121 0.15 35.18 1.00
CA SER A 121 1.13 36.26 1.03
C SER A 121 1.21 36.99 -0.32
N LEU A 122 1.15 36.27 -1.45
CA LEU A 122 1.09 36.87 -2.79
C LEU A 122 -0.16 37.71 -2.97
N VAL A 123 -1.32 37.15 -2.69
CA VAL A 123 -2.61 37.85 -2.82
C VAL A 123 -2.70 39.05 -1.85
N SER A 124 -2.17 38.90 -0.64
CA SER A 124 -2.16 40.04 0.32
C SER A 124 -1.16 41.13 -0.07
N GLY A 125 -0.05 40.79 -0.72
CA GLY A 125 0.89 41.75 -1.30
C GLY A 125 0.23 42.66 -2.34
N LEU A 126 -0.69 42.13 -3.14
CA LEU A 126 -1.45 42.97 -4.11
C LEU A 126 -2.28 44.06 -3.43
N LYS A 127 -2.84 43.80 -2.26
CA LYS A 127 -3.59 44.78 -1.49
C LYS A 127 -2.75 45.99 -1.05
N GLN A 128 -1.41 45.88 -1.09
CA GLN A 128 -0.47 46.95 -0.76
C GLN A 128 -0.11 47.80 -1.99
N LEU A 129 -0.37 47.31 -3.22
CA LEU A 129 -0.07 48.06 -4.44
C LEU A 129 -0.69 49.46 -4.51
N PRO A 130 -1.94 49.69 -4.12
CA PRO A 130 -2.51 51.07 -4.12
C PRO A 130 -1.73 52.02 -3.20
N THR A 131 -1.28 51.56 -2.05
CA THR A 131 -0.48 52.36 -1.10
C THR A 131 0.91 52.65 -1.69
N LEU A 132 1.58 51.63 -2.28
CA LEU A 132 2.85 51.78 -2.96
C LEU A 132 2.75 52.78 -4.12
N ARG A 133 1.70 52.67 -4.95
CA ARG A 133 1.42 53.54 -6.08
C ARG A 133 1.19 54.99 -5.64
N SER A 134 0.48 55.18 -4.50
CA SER A 134 0.28 56.51 -3.92
C SER A 134 1.61 57.11 -3.45
N ALA A 135 2.48 56.32 -2.82
CA ALA A 135 3.80 56.75 -2.38
C ALA A 135 4.72 57.09 -3.57
N VAL A 136 4.66 56.33 -4.67
CA VAL A 136 5.38 56.65 -5.92
C VAL A 136 4.87 57.94 -6.54
N LYS A 137 3.54 58.12 -6.71
CA LYS A 137 2.94 59.35 -7.26
C LYS A 137 3.27 60.56 -6.40
N GLY A 138 3.23 60.42 -5.08
CA GLY A 138 3.63 61.43 -4.11
C GLY A 138 5.13 61.69 -4.02
N ARG A 139 5.96 60.85 -4.69
CA ARG A 139 7.43 60.90 -4.65
C ARG A 139 7.99 60.81 -3.22
N ILE A 140 7.33 60.01 -2.38
CA ILE A 140 7.69 59.80 -0.99
C ILE A 140 8.85 58.78 -0.93
N LEU A 141 8.91 57.84 -1.85
CA LEU A 141 9.93 56.80 -1.95
C LEU A 141 11.11 57.23 -2.80
N SER A 142 12.32 56.80 -2.44
CA SER A 142 13.45 56.84 -3.37
C SER A 142 13.26 55.81 -4.50
N PRO A 143 13.91 56.00 -5.66
CA PRO A 143 13.87 55.02 -6.74
C PRO A 143 14.24 53.61 -6.31
N LEU A 144 15.26 53.46 -5.46
CA LEU A 144 15.71 52.15 -4.94
C LEU A 144 14.71 51.51 -3.97
N ASP A 145 14.09 52.36 -3.09
CA ASP A 145 13.08 51.83 -2.16
C ASP A 145 11.81 51.37 -2.90
N ALA A 146 11.37 52.12 -3.92
CA ALA A 146 10.26 51.71 -4.78
C ALA A 146 10.59 50.43 -5.54
N MET A 147 11.80 50.34 -6.12
CA MET A 147 12.26 49.10 -6.79
C MET A 147 12.19 47.88 -5.82
N GLY A 148 12.74 48.03 -4.61
CA GLY A 148 12.70 46.96 -3.60
C GLY A 148 11.30 46.57 -3.19
N ALA A 149 10.37 47.54 -3.03
CA ALA A 149 8.99 47.28 -2.68
C ALA A 149 8.23 46.48 -3.75
N TYR A 150 8.40 46.79 -5.03
CA TYR A 150 7.87 45.97 -6.14
C TYR A 150 8.51 44.58 -6.20
N SER A 151 9.82 44.50 -5.98
CA SER A 151 10.55 43.22 -6.03
C SER A 151 10.18 42.23 -4.94
N GLN A 152 9.58 42.69 -3.83
CA GLN A 152 9.04 41.78 -2.80
C GLN A 152 7.95 40.86 -3.35
N GLY A 153 7.12 41.35 -4.29
CA GLY A 153 6.13 40.53 -4.98
C GLY A 153 6.76 39.37 -5.74
N VAL A 154 7.79 39.65 -6.54
CA VAL A 154 8.54 38.66 -7.32
C VAL A 154 9.28 37.66 -6.41
N THR A 155 9.85 38.13 -5.31
CA THR A 155 10.50 37.24 -4.31
C THR A 155 9.51 36.27 -3.69
N THR A 156 8.27 36.71 -3.43
CA THR A 156 7.20 35.85 -2.87
C THR A 156 6.75 34.79 -3.90
N GLU A 157 6.67 35.16 -5.16
CA GLU A 157 6.44 34.24 -6.28
C GLU A 157 7.54 33.14 -6.33
N THR A 158 8.80 33.53 -6.25
CA THR A 158 9.93 32.57 -6.23
C THR A 158 9.85 31.61 -5.05
N LYS A 159 9.39 32.07 -3.86
CA LYS A 159 9.15 31.20 -2.72
C LYS A 159 8.04 30.21 -2.96
N LEU A 160 6.96 30.60 -3.63
CA LEU A 160 5.88 29.69 -4.02
C LEU A 160 6.42 28.56 -4.94
N PHE A 161 7.25 28.91 -5.92
CA PHE A 161 7.91 27.93 -6.77
C PHE A 161 8.77 26.95 -5.97
N LEU A 162 9.57 27.44 -5.02
CA LEU A 162 10.39 26.58 -4.15
C LEU A 162 9.54 25.57 -3.37
N ILE A 163 8.46 26.01 -2.76
CA ILE A 163 7.53 25.14 -2.01
C ILE A 163 6.89 24.10 -2.95
N GLN A 164 6.54 24.51 -4.16
CA GLN A 164 5.98 23.58 -5.16
C GLN A 164 6.99 22.52 -5.59
N THR A 165 8.30 22.85 -5.63
CA THR A 165 9.33 21.86 -5.97
C THR A 165 9.48 20.77 -4.91
N GLU A 166 9.15 21.03 -3.65
CA GLU A 166 9.15 20.02 -2.59
C GLU A 166 8.09 18.96 -2.80
N SER A 167 7.01 19.27 -3.50
CA SER A 167 5.96 18.30 -3.86
C SER A 167 6.33 17.38 -5.03
N VAL A 168 7.41 17.68 -5.76
CA VAL A 168 7.95 16.84 -6.84
C VAL A 168 8.72 15.67 -6.24
N THR A 169 8.22 14.46 -6.42
CA THR A 169 8.75 13.24 -5.76
C THR A 169 10.03 12.68 -6.40
N ALA A 170 10.34 13.06 -7.63
CA ALA A 170 11.53 12.57 -8.31
C ALA A 170 12.73 13.50 -8.09
N ASN A 171 13.74 13.07 -7.32
CA ASN A 171 14.94 13.85 -7.01
C ASN A 171 15.58 14.53 -8.23
N SER A 172 15.58 13.88 -9.39
CA SER A 172 16.13 14.47 -10.62
C SER A 172 15.34 15.67 -11.13
N GLN A 173 14.02 15.64 -11.08
CA GLN A 173 13.14 16.73 -11.51
C GLN A 173 13.16 17.86 -10.49
N GLN A 174 13.23 17.55 -9.20
CA GLN A 174 13.40 18.55 -8.13
C GLN A 174 14.67 19.37 -8.32
N ILE A 175 15.78 18.71 -8.66
CA ILE A 175 17.05 19.41 -8.99
C ILE A 175 16.87 20.31 -10.22
N GLN A 176 16.18 19.85 -11.28
CA GLN A 176 15.93 20.67 -12.46
C GLN A 176 15.04 21.89 -12.15
N ALA A 177 14.05 21.73 -11.27
CA ALA A 177 13.21 22.83 -10.81
C ALA A 177 14.01 23.89 -10.01
N VAL A 178 15.00 23.48 -9.20
CA VAL A 178 15.93 24.40 -8.54
C VAL A 178 16.77 25.17 -9.57
N GLY A 179 17.24 24.50 -10.63
CA GLY A 179 17.94 25.17 -11.75
C GLY A 179 17.05 26.17 -12.48
N LEU A 180 15.77 25.84 -12.69
CA LEU A 180 14.78 26.75 -13.27
C LEU A 180 14.59 28.00 -12.36
N ILE A 181 14.48 27.81 -11.05
CA ILE A 181 14.37 28.94 -10.11
C ILE A 181 15.56 29.90 -10.25
N ALA A 182 16.77 29.36 -10.40
CA ALA A 182 17.96 30.21 -10.61
C ALA A 182 17.86 31.03 -11.91
N THR A 183 17.27 30.49 -13.00
CA THR A 183 17.02 31.28 -14.22
C THR A 183 15.99 32.38 -13.99
N VAL A 184 14.94 32.13 -13.20
CA VAL A 184 13.93 33.14 -12.83
C VAL A 184 14.55 34.23 -11.97
N GLN A 185 15.46 33.88 -11.05
CA GLN A 185 16.20 34.85 -10.24
C GLN A 185 17.12 35.72 -11.10
N ALA A 186 17.89 35.11 -12.00
CA ALA A 186 18.73 35.84 -12.94
C ALA A 186 17.92 36.85 -13.78
N ARG A 187 16.76 36.42 -14.28
CA ARG A 187 15.84 37.30 -15.04
C ARG A 187 15.32 38.46 -14.19
N GLU A 188 14.99 38.21 -12.91
CA GLU A 188 14.58 39.28 -11.99
C GLU A 188 15.68 40.29 -11.75
N GLN A 189 16.94 39.85 -11.60
CA GLN A 189 18.10 40.77 -11.50
C GLN A 189 18.24 41.64 -12.76
N LEU A 190 18.10 41.04 -13.95
CA LEU A 190 18.12 41.77 -15.22
C LEU A 190 17.00 42.80 -15.30
N SER A 191 15.80 42.45 -14.83
CA SER A 191 14.65 43.35 -14.81
C SER A 191 14.85 44.53 -13.83
N GLN A 192 15.54 44.31 -12.68
CA GLN A 192 15.93 45.39 -11.76
C GLN A 192 17.06 46.25 -12.36
N GLU A 193 18.05 45.66 -13.02
CA GLU A 193 19.08 46.37 -13.77
C GLU A 193 18.45 47.28 -14.83
N ASN A 194 17.45 46.74 -15.55
CA ASN A 194 16.69 47.50 -16.55
C ASN A 194 16.00 48.73 -15.92
N ALA A 195 15.29 48.55 -14.82
CA ALA A 195 14.64 49.66 -14.14
C ALA A 195 15.63 50.75 -13.69
N LEU A 196 16.75 50.31 -13.09
CA LEU A 196 17.69 51.24 -12.51
C LEU A 196 18.52 51.99 -13.56
N LEU A 197 19.02 51.31 -14.61
CA LEU A 197 19.75 51.96 -15.69
C LEU A 197 18.86 52.83 -16.55
N SER A 198 17.57 52.44 -16.79
CA SER A 198 16.60 53.27 -17.48
C SER A 198 16.43 54.63 -16.75
N GLY A 199 16.34 54.61 -15.43
CA GLY A 199 16.25 55.82 -14.64
C GLY A 199 17.52 56.68 -14.65
N MET A 200 18.68 56.02 -14.62
CA MET A 200 19.98 56.71 -14.72
C MET A 200 20.17 57.35 -16.10
N LEU A 201 19.79 56.66 -17.17
CA LEU A 201 19.83 57.23 -18.53
C LEU A 201 18.88 58.39 -18.73
N ALA A 202 17.63 58.33 -18.18
CA ALA A 202 16.64 59.38 -18.21
C ALA A 202 17.15 60.67 -17.53
N THR A 203 17.83 60.59 -16.40
CA THR A 203 18.41 61.71 -15.67
C THR A 203 19.75 62.14 -16.17
N LYS A 204 20.38 61.37 -17.08
CA LYS A 204 21.75 61.55 -17.53
C LYS A 204 22.77 61.59 -16.35
N ARG A 205 22.47 60.90 -15.25
CA ARG A 205 23.32 60.94 -14.03
C ARG A 205 23.40 59.57 -13.37
N ILE A 206 24.60 59.18 -13.03
CA ILE A 206 24.91 58.01 -12.21
C ILE A 206 25.48 58.46 -10.88
N THR A 207 24.75 58.17 -9.79
CA THR A 207 25.32 58.40 -8.43
C THR A 207 26.08 57.17 -7.98
N ALA A 208 27.03 57.37 -7.01
CA ALA A 208 27.78 56.24 -6.43
C ALA A 208 26.83 55.17 -5.87
N LYS A 209 25.73 55.58 -5.18
CA LYS A 209 24.72 54.66 -4.62
C LYS A 209 24.07 53.80 -5.71
N ASN A 210 23.61 54.46 -6.79
CA ASN A 210 22.93 53.75 -7.90
C ASN A 210 23.87 52.86 -8.68
N ARG A 211 25.14 53.26 -8.85
CA ARG A 211 26.18 52.47 -9.47
C ARG A 211 26.46 51.18 -8.69
N ILE A 212 26.62 51.29 -7.37
CA ILE A 212 26.85 50.13 -6.50
C ILE A 212 25.64 49.17 -6.63
N ALA A 213 24.41 49.68 -6.44
CA ALA A 213 23.21 48.86 -6.56
C ALA A 213 23.09 48.13 -7.91
N PHE A 214 23.41 48.84 -9.02
CA PHE A 214 23.42 48.23 -10.36
C PHE A 214 24.50 47.14 -10.49
N THR A 215 25.69 47.40 -9.99
CA THR A 215 26.80 46.45 -10.08
C THR A 215 26.55 45.21 -9.24
N ASP A 216 25.91 45.37 -8.07
CA ASP A 216 25.50 44.24 -7.18
C ASP A 216 24.45 43.38 -7.88
N LEU A 217 23.47 43.98 -8.56
CA LEU A 217 22.46 43.27 -9.34
C LEU A 217 23.11 42.45 -10.48
N ALA A 218 24.01 43.10 -11.25
CA ALA A 218 24.72 42.44 -12.35
C ALA A 218 25.58 41.24 -11.84
N ALA A 219 26.30 41.43 -10.73
CA ALA A 219 27.10 40.38 -10.13
C ALA A 219 26.22 39.19 -9.64
N THR A 220 25.09 39.49 -8.99
CA THR A 220 24.13 38.46 -8.53
C THR A 220 23.55 37.71 -9.71
N ARG A 221 23.14 38.41 -10.77
CA ARG A 221 22.64 37.80 -12.00
C ARG A 221 23.63 36.81 -12.62
N VAL A 222 24.89 37.21 -12.71
CA VAL A 222 25.97 36.34 -13.24
C VAL A 222 26.13 35.10 -12.38
N ALA A 223 26.04 35.23 -11.04
CA ALA A 223 26.12 34.08 -10.14
C ALA A 223 24.88 33.14 -10.31
N ASP A 224 23.70 33.70 -10.43
CA ASP A 224 22.46 32.93 -10.64
C ASP A 224 22.49 32.17 -11.98
N VAL A 225 22.95 32.80 -13.08
CA VAL A 225 23.19 32.17 -14.36
C VAL A 225 24.23 31.03 -14.27
N ALA A 226 25.34 31.26 -13.58
CA ALA A 226 26.37 30.24 -13.37
C ALA A 226 25.79 29.03 -12.58
N TYR A 227 25.02 29.31 -11.55
CA TYR A 227 24.34 28.28 -10.77
C TYR A 227 23.30 27.49 -11.59
N ALA A 228 22.48 28.18 -12.38
CA ALA A 228 21.54 27.54 -13.29
C ALA A 228 22.26 26.61 -14.29
N ASN A 229 23.36 27.08 -14.88
CA ASN A 229 24.18 26.29 -15.81
C ASN A 229 24.83 25.06 -15.16
N TYR A 230 25.12 25.12 -13.86
CA TYR A 230 25.64 23.97 -13.12
C TYR A 230 24.58 22.95 -12.79
N ILE A 231 23.36 23.39 -12.46
CA ILE A 231 22.28 22.53 -11.97
C ILE A 231 21.43 21.93 -13.10
N LEU A 232 21.15 22.72 -14.16
CA LEU A 232 20.31 22.25 -15.26
C LEU A 232 21.02 21.15 -16.07
N SER A 233 20.25 20.15 -16.46
CA SER A 233 20.72 19.09 -17.35
C SER A 233 21.13 19.66 -18.73
N PRO A 234 22.03 19.00 -19.46
CA PRO A 234 22.40 19.44 -20.81
C PRO A 234 21.20 19.61 -21.74
N ALA A 235 20.18 18.75 -21.60
CA ALA A 235 18.95 18.84 -22.40
C ALA A 235 18.13 20.10 -22.10
N ASN A 236 18.01 20.48 -20.83
CA ASN A 236 17.32 21.68 -20.39
C ASN A 236 18.12 22.94 -20.72
N LEU A 237 19.45 22.90 -20.60
CA LEU A 237 20.31 24.00 -21.03
C LEU A 237 20.20 24.27 -22.53
N VAL A 238 20.13 23.23 -23.36
CA VAL A 238 19.91 23.39 -24.80
C VAL A 238 18.58 24.09 -25.06
N LYS A 239 17.50 23.73 -24.37
CA LYS A 239 16.18 24.38 -24.54
C LYS A 239 16.21 25.84 -24.07
N TYR A 240 16.79 26.10 -22.91
CA TYR A 240 16.94 27.46 -22.38
C TYR A 240 17.77 28.33 -23.33
N ASN A 241 18.94 27.85 -23.73
CA ASN A 241 19.84 28.58 -24.61
C ASN A 241 19.26 28.77 -26.02
N ALA A 242 18.45 27.84 -26.54
CA ALA A 242 17.76 27.99 -27.81
C ALA A 242 16.81 29.20 -27.83
N ALA A 243 16.14 29.47 -26.72
CA ALA A 243 15.27 30.64 -26.58
C ALA A 243 16.04 31.97 -26.57
N ILE A 244 17.32 31.93 -26.14
CA ILE A 244 18.21 33.08 -26.08
C ILE A 244 19.23 33.07 -27.24
N ALA A 245 19.20 32.07 -28.12
CA ALA A 245 20.26 31.84 -29.12
C ALA A 245 20.48 33.01 -30.11
N GLY A 246 19.45 33.85 -30.36
CA GLY A 246 19.61 35.11 -31.13
C GLY A 246 20.27 36.24 -30.37
N SER A 247 20.55 36.04 -29.05
CA SER A 247 20.94 37.12 -28.11
C SER A 247 22.42 37.17 -27.81
N GLY A 248 23.28 36.36 -28.45
CA GLY A 248 24.71 36.32 -28.12
C GLY A 248 25.42 37.68 -28.23
N ALA A 249 25.15 38.44 -29.28
CA ALA A 249 25.65 39.82 -29.42
C ALA A 249 25.02 40.77 -28.40
N MET A 250 23.76 40.53 -28.01
CA MET A 250 23.07 41.31 -26.97
C MET A 250 23.67 41.07 -25.57
N LEU A 251 24.01 39.83 -25.24
CA LEU A 251 24.67 39.47 -23.97
C LEU A 251 26.09 40.09 -23.90
N GLN A 252 26.84 40.10 -25.00
CA GLN A 252 28.15 40.82 -25.06
C GLN A 252 27.94 42.32 -24.85
N SER A 253 26.90 42.89 -25.48
CA SER A 253 26.58 44.30 -25.30
C SER A 253 26.17 44.62 -23.86
N LEU A 254 25.33 43.75 -23.23
CA LEU A 254 24.96 43.88 -21.83
C LEU A 254 26.21 43.89 -20.92
N THR A 255 27.07 42.90 -21.07
CA THR A 255 28.32 42.81 -20.30
C THR A 255 29.20 44.04 -20.48
N GLY A 256 29.32 44.56 -21.69
CA GLY A 256 30.07 45.79 -21.97
C GLY A 256 29.47 47.03 -21.28
N ILE A 257 28.13 47.14 -21.24
CA ILE A 257 27.45 48.23 -20.54
C ILE A 257 27.62 48.11 -19.04
N GLU A 258 27.46 46.93 -18.47
CA GLU A 258 27.66 46.63 -17.05
C GLU A 258 29.08 47.03 -16.60
N GLN A 259 30.07 46.61 -17.36
CA GLN A 259 31.47 46.97 -17.10
C GLN A 259 31.71 48.50 -17.17
N ALA A 260 31.10 49.17 -18.16
CA ALA A 260 31.20 50.63 -18.26
C ALA A 260 30.55 51.36 -17.08
N VAL A 261 29.38 50.88 -16.62
CA VAL A 261 28.70 51.43 -15.42
C VAL A 261 29.55 51.16 -14.18
N ALA A 262 30.06 49.94 -13.99
CA ALA A 262 30.93 49.56 -12.86
C ALA A 262 32.20 50.40 -12.81
N ALA A 263 32.80 50.67 -13.95
CA ALA A 263 33.97 51.56 -14.08
C ALA A 263 33.69 53.04 -13.77
N GLY A 264 32.42 53.40 -13.57
CA GLY A 264 32.01 54.81 -13.30
C GLY A 264 31.99 55.69 -14.53
N THR A 265 31.85 55.11 -15.71
CA THR A 265 31.73 55.86 -16.96
C THR A 265 30.52 56.80 -16.90
N PRO A 266 30.70 58.10 -17.23
CA PRO A 266 29.58 59.03 -17.27
C PRO A 266 28.50 58.60 -18.26
N VAL A 267 27.24 58.86 -18.01
CA VAL A 267 26.09 58.46 -18.86
C VAL A 267 26.28 58.89 -20.32
N SER A 268 26.83 60.10 -20.54
CA SER A 268 27.11 60.62 -21.89
C SER A 268 28.12 59.81 -22.69
N LYS A 269 28.93 58.99 -22.05
CA LYS A 269 29.95 58.10 -22.65
C LYS A 269 29.61 56.62 -22.57
N LEU A 270 28.45 56.26 -22.00
CA LEU A 270 28.01 54.88 -22.06
C LEU A 270 27.78 54.45 -23.53
N PRO A 271 28.09 53.18 -23.86
CA PRO A 271 27.94 52.67 -25.22
C PRO A 271 26.49 52.32 -25.55
N VAL A 272 25.50 52.99 -24.94
CA VAL A 272 24.09 52.71 -25.07
C VAL A 272 23.24 53.96 -24.89
N THR A 273 22.22 54.10 -25.73
CA THR A 273 21.13 55.06 -25.56
C THR A 273 19.96 54.43 -24.83
N GLN A 274 19.02 55.25 -24.34
CA GLN A 274 17.78 54.78 -23.68
C GLN A 274 16.98 53.80 -24.60
N ALA A 275 16.84 54.14 -25.90
CA ALA A 275 16.12 53.32 -26.84
C ALA A 275 16.81 51.96 -27.06
N GLN A 276 18.15 51.98 -27.23
CA GLN A 276 18.94 50.77 -27.38
C GLN A 276 18.91 49.90 -26.14
N TRP A 277 18.97 50.51 -24.92
CA TRP A 277 18.85 49.82 -23.66
C TRP A 277 17.49 49.11 -23.53
N ASN A 278 16.40 49.82 -23.79
CA ASN A 278 15.05 49.27 -23.71
C ASN A 278 14.86 48.11 -24.71
N HIS A 279 15.42 48.23 -25.94
CA HIS A 279 15.37 47.17 -26.93
C HIS A 279 16.17 45.94 -26.50
N LEU A 280 17.41 46.17 -26.02
CA LEU A 280 18.32 45.12 -25.57
C LEU A 280 17.68 44.31 -24.39
N THR A 281 17.26 45.01 -23.33
CA THR A 281 16.72 44.38 -22.13
C THR A 281 15.35 43.77 -22.39
N GLY A 282 14.51 44.39 -23.20
CA GLY A 282 13.22 43.82 -23.62
C GLY A 282 13.39 42.47 -24.34
N ALA A 283 14.34 42.40 -25.29
CA ALA A 283 14.62 41.17 -26.03
C ALA A 283 15.20 40.06 -25.11
N LEU A 284 16.14 40.44 -24.23
CA LEU A 284 16.77 39.50 -23.30
C LEU A 284 15.75 38.96 -22.27
N LEU A 285 14.95 39.84 -21.64
CA LEU A 285 13.90 39.45 -20.67
C LEU A 285 12.87 38.53 -21.30
N GLN A 286 12.47 38.80 -22.56
CA GLN A 286 11.54 37.93 -23.29
C GLN A 286 12.19 36.56 -23.62
N GLY A 287 13.47 36.56 -24.02
CA GLY A 287 14.21 35.34 -24.30
C GLY A 287 14.37 34.48 -23.05
N GLU A 288 14.74 35.08 -21.91
CA GLU A 288 14.86 34.39 -20.61
C GLU A 288 13.51 33.84 -20.13
N TYR A 289 12.41 34.60 -20.30
CA TYR A 289 11.06 34.13 -20.02
C TYR A 289 10.72 32.88 -20.86
N ASN A 290 10.91 32.96 -22.19
CA ASN A 290 10.61 31.83 -23.08
C ASN A 290 11.50 30.62 -22.77
N GLY A 291 12.77 30.85 -22.40
CA GLY A 291 13.69 29.81 -21.98
C GLY A 291 13.23 29.12 -20.68
N GLY A 292 12.82 29.91 -19.72
CA GLY A 292 12.24 29.41 -18.46
C GLY A 292 11.00 28.57 -18.69
N VAL A 293 10.08 29.02 -19.53
CA VAL A 293 8.88 28.27 -19.92
C VAL A 293 9.25 26.95 -20.59
N ALA A 294 10.19 26.96 -21.53
CA ALA A 294 10.64 25.74 -22.23
C ALA A 294 11.27 24.70 -21.28
N VAL A 295 12.00 25.17 -20.26
CA VAL A 295 12.54 24.29 -19.21
C VAL A 295 11.41 23.77 -18.31
N ALA A 296 10.47 24.61 -17.88
CA ALA A 296 9.33 24.22 -17.09
C ALA A 296 8.49 23.13 -17.79
N GLU A 297 8.15 23.32 -19.07
CA GLU A 297 7.45 22.34 -19.89
C GLU A 297 8.24 21.03 -20.01
N SER A 298 9.58 21.11 -20.12
CA SER A 298 10.44 19.92 -20.15
C SER A 298 10.40 19.13 -18.85
N ILE A 299 10.40 19.82 -17.70
CA ILE A 299 10.27 19.21 -16.39
C ILE A 299 8.92 18.53 -16.24
N LEU A 300 7.83 19.20 -16.64
CA LEU A 300 6.47 18.67 -16.61
C LEU A 300 6.30 17.45 -17.52
N ALA A 301 6.85 17.50 -18.73
CA ALA A 301 6.80 16.36 -19.66
C ALA A 301 7.54 15.12 -19.11
N ALA A 302 8.67 15.32 -18.46
CA ALA A 302 9.42 14.25 -17.81
C ALA A 302 8.65 13.69 -16.60
N ASP A 303 7.98 14.53 -15.84
CA ASP A 303 7.16 14.14 -14.69
C ASP A 303 5.94 13.31 -15.12
N HIS A 304 5.28 13.66 -16.22
CA HIS A 304 4.22 12.85 -16.83
C HIS A 304 4.68 11.44 -17.23
N GLN A 305 5.89 11.29 -17.77
CA GLN A 305 6.45 9.97 -18.08
C GLN A 305 6.70 9.15 -16.83
N ILE A 306 7.20 9.79 -15.76
CA ILE A 306 7.45 9.15 -14.47
C ILE A 306 6.12 8.72 -13.84
N SER A 307 5.09 9.58 -13.89
CA SER A 307 3.74 9.28 -13.41
C SER A 307 3.16 8.06 -14.14
N HIS A 308 3.19 8.04 -15.46
CA HIS A 308 2.70 6.90 -16.25
C HIS A 308 3.40 5.58 -15.87
N THR A 309 4.74 5.60 -15.74
CA THR A 309 5.49 4.40 -15.34
C THR A 309 5.20 3.99 -13.91
N ALA A 310 4.95 4.93 -13.01
CA ALA A 310 4.54 4.66 -11.63
C ALA A 310 3.16 3.96 -11.60
N TRP A 311 2.16 4.46 -12.33
CA TRP A 311 0.85 3.84 -12.45
C TRP A 311 0.90 2.43 -13.06
N VAL A 312 1.72 2.22 -14.09
CA VAL A 312 1.95 0.88 -14.66
C VAL A 312 2.57 -0.06 -13.61
N ARG A 313 3.55 0.40 -12.84
CA ARG A 313 4.12 -0.40 -11.74
C ARG A 313 3.07 -0.72 -10.67
N VAL A 314 2.24 0.25 -10.27
CA VAL A 314 1.13 0.02 -9.34
C VAL A 314 0.19 -1.05 -9.87
N ALA A 315 -0.22 -0.94 -11.13
CA ALA A 315 -1.13 -1.90 -11.76
C ALA A 315 -0.53 -3.32 -11.81
N VAL A 316 0.74 -3.44 -12.25
CA VAL A 316 1.45 -4.73 -12.34
C VAL A 316 1.68 -5.34 -10.96
N THR A 317 2.19 -4.57 -9.99
CA THR A 317 2.46 -5.08 -8.63
C THR A 317 1.17 -5.47 -7.92
N SER A 318 0.11 -4.66 -8.03
CA SER A 318 -1.21 -4.96 -7.47
C SER A 318 -1.84 -6.19 -8.15
N GLY A 319 -1.68 -6.32 -9.46
CA GLY A 319 -2.15 -7.49 -10.22
C GLY A 319 -1.46 -8.79 -9.80
N ILE A 320 -0.13 -8.78 -9.67
CA ILE A 320 0.64 -9.93 -9.19
C ILE A 320 0.24 -10.29 -7.75
N ALA A 321 0.09 -9.29 -6.90
CA ALA A 321 -0.30 -9.46 -5.52
C ALA A 321 -1.71 -10.06 -5.37
N LEU A 322 -2.67 -9.58 -6.15
CA LEU A 322 -4.02 -10.12 -6.21
C LEU A 322 -4.05 -11.56 -6.71
N LEU A 323 -3.28 -11.86 -7.76
CA LEU A 323 -3.13 -13.21 -8.29
C LEU A 323 -2.55 -14.16 -7.24
N GLY A 324 -1.49 -13.75 -6.53
CA GLY A 324 -0.90 -14.50 -5.43
C GLY A 324 -1.89 -14.76 -4.30
N LEU A 325 -2.69 -13.77 -3.93
CA LEU A 325 -3.77 -13.91 -2.95
C LEU A 325 -4.82 -14.93 -3.39
N LEU A 326 -5.27 -14.87 -4.64
CA LEU A 326 -6.26 -15.80 -5.19
C LEU A 326 -5.72 -17.24 -5.24
N ILE A 327 -4.48 -17.43 -5.67
CA ILE A 327 -3.82 -18.76 -5.67
C ILE A 327 -3.72 -19.28 -4.24
N THR A 328 -3.27 -18.46 -3.30
CA THR A 328 -3.16 -18.84 -1.89
C THR A 328 -4.52 -19.24 -1.32
N LEU A 329 -5.57 -18.48 -1.58
CA LEU A 329 -6.93 -18.77 -1.15
C LEU A 329 -7.45 -20.08 -1.76
N LEU A 330 -7.20 -20.29 -3.06
CA LEU A 330 -7.61 -21.51 -3.77
C LEU A 330 -6.91 -22.73 -3.18
N VAL A 331 -5.57 -22.72 -3.10
CA VAL A 331 -4.79 -23.83 -2.56
C VAL A 331 -5.20 -24.14 -1.12
N THR A 332 -5.33 -23.11 -0.30
CA THR A 332 -5.71 -23.25 1.10
C THR A 332 -7.12 -23.86 1.27
N THR A 333 -8.09 -23.41 0.46
CA THR A 333 -9.46 -23.98 0.50
C THR A 333 -9.50 -25.41 0.02
N LEU A 334 -8.73 -25.76 -1.01
CA LEU A 334 -8.64 -27.14 -1.52
C LEU A 334 -8.04 -28.09 -0.48
N VAL A 335 -6.92 -27.68 0.16
CA VAL A 335 -6.27 -28.45 1.21
C VAL A 335 -7.18 -28.62 2.43
N ALA A 336 -7.77 -27.51 2.92
CA ALA A 336 -8.70 -27.56 4.05
C ALA A 336 -9.90 -28.48 3.80
N ARG A 337 -10.52 -28.39 2.61
CA ARG A 337 -11.63 -29.28 2.19
C ARG A 337 -11.19 -30.74 2.12
N GLY A 338 -9.97 -31.01 1.62
CA GLY A 338 -9.39 -32.34 1.58
C GLY A 338 -9.24 -32.96 2.96
N ILE A 339 -8.64 -32.23 3.90
CA ILE A 339 -8.45 -32.66 5.30
C ILE A 339 -9.79 -32.91 5.99
N ILE A 340 -10.72 -31.95 5.89
CA ILE A 340 -12.05 -32.06 6.53
C ILE A 340 -12.82 -33.27 5.97
N ARG A 341 -12.76 -33.53 4.66
CA ARG A 341 -13.44 -34.67 4.04
C ARG A 341 -12.90 -36.00 4.56
N ARG A 342 -11.57 -36.15 4.66
CA ARG A 342 -10.92 -37.36 5.18
C ARG A 342 -11.23 -37.61 6.65
N LEU A 343 -11.17 -36.56 7.50
CA LEU A 343 -11.51 -36.65 8.93
C LEU A 343 -12.97 -37.06 9.15
N ARG A 344 -13.90 -36.52 8.35
CA ARG A 344 -15.31 -36.93 8.40
C ARG A 344 -15.50 -38.38 7.98
N GLY A 345 -14.77 -38.85 6.98
CA GLY A 345 -14.81 -40.24 6.57
C GLY A 345 -14.39 -41.18 7.70
N LEU A 346 -13.31 -40.87 8.43
CA LEU A 346 -12.85 -41.65 9.60
C LEU A 346 -13.87 -41.59 10.73
N GLU A 347 -14.42 -40.41 11.05
CA GLU A 347 -15.47 -40.26 12.08
C GLU A 347 -16.68 -41.13 11.78
N GLN A 348 -17.15 -41.11 10.51
CA GLN A 348 -18.31 -41.86 10.10
C GLN A 348 -18.06 -43.37 10.13
N SER A 349 -16.86 -43.81 9.68
CA SER A 349 -16.49 -45.22 9.77
C SER A 349 -16.40 -45.71 11.23
N ALA A 350 -15.91 -44.86 12.14
CA ALA A 350 -15.86 -45.16 13.56
C ALA A 350 -17.26 -45.29 14.19
N ARG A 351 -18.17 -44.40 13.82
CA ARG A 351 -19.58 -44.47 14.28
C ARG A 351 -20.29 -45.70 13.75
N THR A 352 -20.21 -45.96 12.45
CA THR A 352 -20.84 -47.13 11.84
C THR A 352 -20.33 -48.43 12.45
N LEU A 353 -19.01 -48.53 12.76
CA LEU A 353 -18.49 -49.68 13.47
C LEU A 353 -19.11 -49.83 14.88
N ALA A 354 -19.14 -48.74 15.65
CA ALA A 354 -19.56 -48.81 17.04
C ALA A 354 -21.09 -48.94 17.21
N GLU A 355 -21.87 -48.26 16.39
CA GLU A 355 -23.33 -48.17 16.54
C GLU A 355 -24.07 -49.24 15.74
N ASP A 356 -23.55 -49.67 14.58
CA ASP A 356 -24.24 -50.60 13.68
C ASP A 356 -23.52 -51.96 13.53
N GLN A 357 -22.26 -51.97 13.06
CA GLN A 357 -21.56 -53.20 12.66
C GLN A 357 -21.22 -54.12 13.83
N LEU A 358 -20.60 -53.61 14.90
CA LEU A 358 -20.20 -54.46 16.03
C LEU A 358 -21.38 -55.01 16.77
N PRO A 359 -22.50 -54.28 17.07
CA PRO A 359 -23.70 -54.88 17.66
C PRO A 359 -24.36 -55.93 16.75
N ASP A 360 -24.39 -55.74 15.42
CA ASP A 360 -24.98 -56.72 14.49
C ASP A 360 -24.13 -58.01 14.45
N VAL A 361 -22.81 -57.89 14.34
CA VAL A 361 -21.88 -59.03 14.41
C VAL A 361 -22.06 -59.81 15.71
N ILE A 362 -22.16 -59.15 16.85
CA ILE A 362 -22.40 -59.82 18.15
C ILE A 362 -23.79 -60.48 18.15
N ALA A 363 -24.82 -59.89 17.64
CA ALA A 363 -26.14 -60.47 17.57
C ALA A 363 -26.23 -61.73 16.68
N ARG A 364 -25.54 -61.70 15.53
CA ARG A 364 -25.44 -62.83 14.61
C ARG A 364 -24.64 -64.01 15.21
N LEU A 365 -23.52 -63.70 15.85
CA LEU A 365 -22.73 -64.67 16.58
C LEU A 365 -23.54 -65.34 17.74
N ARG A 366 -24.38 -64.58 18.44
CA ARG A 366 -25.28 -65.13 19.51
C ARG A 366 -26.33 -66.07 18.92
N ARG A 367 -26.75 -65.88 17.64
CA ARG A 367 -27.68 -66.79 16.93
C ARG A 367 -26.95 -68.03 16.34
N GLY A 368 -25.61 -68.12 16.51
CA GLY A 368 -24.84 -69.26 16.02
C GLY A 368 -24.49 -69.16 14.52
N GLU A 369 -24.63 -67.98 13.93
CA GLU A 369 -24.29 -67.73 12.53
C GLU A 369 -22.75 -67.63 12.39
N ALA A 370 -22.22 -68.21 11.33
CA ALA A 370 -20.77 -68.08 11.00
C ALA A 370 -20.51 -66.67 10.46
N VAL A 371 -19.62 -65.93 11.07
CA VAL A 371 -19.20 -64.58 10.65
C VAL A 371 -17.79 -64.63 10.13
N ASP A 372 -17.60 -64.17 8.87
CA ASP A 372 -16.26 -64.01 8.28
C ASP A 372 -15.70 -62.63 8.61
N VAL A 373 -14.61 -62.60 9.40
CA VAL A 373 -13.97 -61.36 9.84
C VAL A 373 -13.48 -60.52 8.65
N ALA A 374 -13.06 -61.14 7.54
CA ALA A 374 -12.58 -60.45 6.37
C ALA A 374 -13.72 -59.76 5.57
N ALA A 375 -14.89 -60.37 5.55
CA ALA A 375 -16.09 -59.80 4.89
C ALA A 375 -16.73 -58.67 5.69
N GLU A 376 -16.70 -58.74 7.02
CA GLU A 376 -17.31 -57.71 7.91
C GLU A 376 -16.41 -56.49 8.12
N ALA A 377 -15.11 -56.58 7.81
CA ALA A 377 -14.16 -55.53 7.96
C ALA A 377 -13.40 -55.23 6.65
N PRO A 378 -14.07 -54.76 5.58
CA PRO A 378 -13.39 -54.42 4.33
C PRO A 378 -12.39 -53.27 4.57
N PRO A 379 -11.20 -53.27 3.92
CA PRO A 379 -10.14 -52.30 4.19
C PRO A 379 -10.57 -50.87 3.82
N LEU A 380 -10.33 -49.92 4.72
CA LEU A 380 -10.54 -48.51 4.47
C LEU A 380 -9.48 -48.02 3.46
N ARG A 381 -9.91 -47.13 2.53
CA ARG A 381 -8.98 -46.44 1.64
C ARG A 381 -8.22 -45.38 2.43
N THR A 382 -7.05 -45.72 2.93
CA THR A 382 -6.17 -44.82 3.70
C THR A 382 -5.11 -44.21 2.78
N GLY A 383 -4.82 -42.90 2.95
CA GLY A 383 -3.68 -42.25 2.27
C GLY A 383 -2.36 -42.63 2.91
N ALA A 384 -1.25 -42.16 2.30
CA ALA A 384 0.11 -42.41 2.81
C ALA A 384 0.58 -41.35 3.84
N ASP A 385 -0.27 -40.35 4.18
CA ASP A 385 0.00 -39.25 5.09
C ASP A 385 -0.31 -39.58 6.58
N GLU A 386 -0.16 -38.60 7.45
CA GLU A 386 -0.43 -38.75 8.90
C GLU A 386 -1.88 -39.16 9.19
N ILE A 387 -2.83 -38.64 8.40
CA ILE A 387 -4.24 -39.01 8.51
C ILE A 387 -4.45 -40.45 8.05
N GLY A 388 -3.72 -40.84 7.00
CA GLY A 388 -3.70 -42.26 6.54
C GLY A 388 -3.15 -43.22 7.58
N ARG A 389 -2.12 -42.85 8.34
CA ARG A 389 -1.61 -43.66 9.47
C ARG A 389 -2.62 -43.81 10.60
N VAL A 390 -3.38 -42.77 10.92
CA VAL A 390 -4.48 -42.87 11.87
C VAL A 390 -5.58 -43.78 11.34
N GLY A 391 -5.90 -43.72 10.05
CA GLY A 391 -6.82 -44.64 9.37
C GLY A 391 -6.38 -46.10 9.46
N GLN A 392 -5.08 -46.39 9.23
CA GLN A 392 -4.51 -47.74 9.38
C GLN A 392 -4.55 -48.25 10.82
N ALA A 393 -4.23 -47.39 11.80
CA ALA A 393 -4.34 -47.74 13.21
C ALA A 393 -5.79 -48.08 13.61
N PHE A 394 -6.76 -47.27 13.11
CA PHE A 394 -8.18 -47.50 13.32
C PHE A 394 -8.62 -48.85 12.67
N GLU A 395 -8.12 -49.15 11.46
CA GLU A 395 -8.39 -50.42 10.78
C GLU A 395 -7.93 -51.63 11.62
N LEU A 396 -6.73 -51.52 12.21
CA LEU A 396 -6.19 -52.54 13.10
C LEU A 396 -7.10 -52.77 14.33
N VAL A 397 -7.55 -51.66 14.96
CA VAL A 397 -8.48 -51.71 16.10
C VAL A 397 -9.80 -52.36 15.69
N ARG A 398 -10.36 -51.98 14.51
CA ARG A 398 -11.59 -52.55 13.97
C ARG A 398 -11.47 -54.06 13.75
N ALA A 399 -10.43 -54.49 13.05
CA ALA A 399 -10.20 -55.88 12.78
C ALA A 399 -10.00 -56.70 14.08
N THR A 400 -9.29 -56.11 15.07
CA THR A 400 -9.09 -56.76 16.38
C THR A 400 -10.39 -56.87 17.15
N ALA A 401 -11.21 -55.80 17.14
CA ALA A 401 -12.50 -55.82 17.84
C ALA A 401 -13.47 -56.91 17.28
N VAL A 402 -13.58 -56.99 15.97
CA VAL A 402 -14.40 -58.01 15.31
C VAL A 402 -13.82 -59.42 15.59
N ARG A 403 -12.53 -59.61 15.53
CA ARG A 403 -11.85 -60.91 15.80
C ARG A 403 -12.09 -61.33 17.27
N SER A 404 -11.92 -60.41 18.23
CA SER A 404 -12.15 -60.71 19.64
C SER A 404 -13.61 -61.09 19.92
N ALA A 405 -14.56 -60.44 19.25
CA ALA A 405 -15.98 -60.80 19.39
C ALA A 405 -16.25 -62.24 18.87
N VAL A 406 -15.64 -62.57 17.73
CA VAL A 406 -15.76 -63.95 17.16
C VAL A 406 -15.09 -65.00 18.07
N GLU A 407 -13.92 -64.70 18.60
CA GLU A 407 -13.19 -65.60 19.49
C GLU A 407 -13.95 -65.82 20.81
N GLU A 408 -14.50 -64.76 21.44
CA GLU A 408 -15.29 -64.86 22.64
C GLU A 408 -16.56 -65.72 22.39
N SER A 409 -17.20 -65.53 21.24
CA SER A 409 -18.39 -66.31 20.89
C SER A 409 -18.04 -67.82 20.71
N ARG A 410 -16.94 -68.12 20.02
CA ARG A 410 -16.44 -69.53 19.88
C ARG A 410 -16.12 -70.13 21.20
N LEU A 411 -15.44 -69.41 22.11
CA LEU A 411 -15.12 -69.88 23.44
C LEU A 411 -16.41 -70.25 24.22
N ARG A 412 -17.42 -69.34 24.18
CA ARG A 412 -18.71 -69.60 24.84
C ARG A 412 -19.42 -70.82 24.24
N GLN A 413 -19.43 -70.96 22.93
CA GLN A 413 -20.01 -72.15 22.27
C GLN A 413 -19.27 -73.41 22.67
N GLY A 414 -17.91 -73.41 22.65
CA GLY A 414 -17.12 -74.52 23.06
C GLY A 414 -17.36 -74.93 24.53
N LEU A 415 -17.48 -73.91 25.44
CA LEU A 415 -17.84 -74.20 26.82
C LEU A 415 -19.23 -74.84 26.97
N ASN A 416 -20.22 -74.33 26.23
CA ASN A 416 -21.57 -74.94 26.23
C ASN A 416 -21.58 -76.38 25.70
N ASP A 417 -20.83 -76.64 24.62
CA ASP A 417 -20.70 -78.01 24.10
C ASP A 417 -20.00 -78.95 25.10
N VAL A 418 -18.96 -78.48 25.81
CA VAL A 418 -18.35 -79.27 26.86
C VAL A 418 -19.32 -79.55 27.99
N PHE A 419 -20.08 -78.51 28.45
CA PHE A 419 -21.06 -78.69 29.49
C PHE A 419 -22.17 -79.68 29.09
N ARG A 420 -22.71 -79.56 27.87
CA ARG A 420 -23.68 -80.51 27.32
C ARG A 420 -23.15 -81.91 27.24
N SER A 421 -21.89 -82.09 26.79
CA SER A 421 -21.23 -83.42 26.70
C SER A 421 -21.06 -84.03 28.08
N LEU A 422 -20.54 -83.22 29.08
CA LEU A 422 -20.36 -83.62 30.43
C LEU A 422 -21.70 -84.03 31.14
N ALA A 423 -22.73 -83.22 30.90
CA ALA A 423 -24.05 -83.47 31.46
C ALA A 423 -24.70 -84.75 30.88
N ARG A 424 -24.60 -84.97 29.55
CA ARG A 424 -25.04 -86.23 28.91
C ARG A 424 -24.27 -87.44 29.44
N ARG A 425 -22.98 -87.32 29.63
CA ARG A 425 -22.13 -88.41 30.14
C ARG A 425 -22.46 -88.71 31.61
N SER A 426 -22.69 -87.65 32.44
CA SER A 426 -23.14 -87.80 33.81
C SER A 426 -24.51 -88.48 33.89
N GLN A 427 -25.48 -88.05 33.06
CA GLN A 427 -26.80 -88.68 32.95
C GLN A 427 -26.73 -90.17 32.62
N SER A 428 -25.91 -90.55 31.60
CA SER A 428 -25.69 -91.95 31.19
C SER A 428 -25.09 -92.80 32.31
N LEU A 429 -24.09 -92.26 33.04
CA LEU A 429 -23.50 -92.93 34.19
C LEU A 429 -24.50 -93.11 35.33
N LEU A 430 -25.24 -92.06 35.66
CA LEU A 430 -26.27 -92.12 36.70
C LEU A 430 -27.41 -93.08 36.37
N HIS A 431 -27.78 -93.14 35.07
CA HIS A 431 -28.78 -94.13 34.64
C HIS A 431 -28.29 -95.56 34.81
N ARG A 432 -27.03 -95.84 34.46
CA ARG A 432 -26.43 -97.17 34.73
C ARG A 432 -26.33 -97.48 36.24
N GLN A 433 -25.99 -96.46 37.06
CA GLN A 433 -25.95 -96.64 38.54
C GLN A 433 -27.33 -96.98 39.07
N LEU A 434 -28.38 -96.24 38.68
CA LEU A 434 -29.77 -96.51 39.04
C LEU A 434 -30.21 -97.93 38.68
N THR A 435 -29.85 -98.37 37.45
CA THR A 435 -30.15 -99.76 36.97
C THR A 435 -29.48 -100.82 37.84
N LEU A 436 -28.22 -100.60 38.25
CA LEU A 436 -27.49 -101.49 39.11
C LEU A 436 -28.06 -101.46 40.54
N LEU A 437 -28.44 -100.29 41.08
CA LEU A 437 -29.08 -100.14 42.34
C LEU A 437 -30.42 -100.88 42.44
N ASP A 438 -31.26 -100.74 41.35
CA ASP A 438 -32.55 -101.51 41.24
C ASP A 438 -32.34 -103.01 41.19
N GLN A 439 -31.25 -103.51 40.54
CA GLN A 439 -30.88 -104.90 40.53
C GLN A 439 -30.38 -105.40 41.88
N MET A 440 -29.64 -104.53 42.67
CA MET A 440 -29.13 -104.86 43.96
C MET A 440 -30.25 -104.85 44.99
N GLU A 441 -31.19 -103.87 44.93
CA GLU A 441 -32.35 -103.74 45.74
C GLU A 441 -33.28 -104.97 45.61
N ARG A 442 -33.48 -105.52 44.41
CA ARG A 442 -34.25 -106.77 44.16
C ARG A 442 -33.55 -108.02 44.71
N ARG A 443 -32.29 -108.00 45.07
CA ARG A 443 -31.48 -109.18 45.58
C ARG A 443 -31.21 -109.04 47.06
N ALA A 444 -31.39 -107.93 47.65
CA ALA A 444 -31.15 -107.71 49.08
C ALA A 444 -32.21 -108.41 49.91
N THR A 445 -31.78 -109.30 50.75
CA THR A 445 -32.62 -110.06 51.70
C THR A 445 -32.43 -109.58 53.13
N ASP A 446 -31.43 -108.66 53.42
CA ASP A 446 -31.11 -108.07 54.71
C ASP A 446 -31.76 -106.69 54.79
N PRO A 447 -32.55 -106.39 55.90
CA PRO A 447 -33.25 -105.09 56.08
C PRO A 447 -32.31 -103.90 56.18
N GLU A 448 -31.08 -104.00 56.82
CA GLU A 448 -30.10 -102.92 56.96
C GLU A 448 -29.49 -102.59 55.57
N ALA A 449 -29.15 -103.59 54.76
CA ALA A 449 -28.62 -103.41 53.44
C ALA A 449 -29.66 -102.78 52.44
N LEU A 450 -30.97 -103.05 52.67
CA LEU A 450 -32.05 -102.45 51.86
C LEU A 450 -32.21 -100.93 52.17
N ASP A 451 -32.08 -100.51 53.47
CA ASP A 451 -32.18 -99.09 53.89
C ASP A 451 -30.96 -98.30 53.28
N ASP A 452 -29.76 -98.85 53.27
CA ASP A 452 -28.60 -98.24 52.69
C ASP A 452 -28.74 -98.08 51.11
N LEU A 453 -29.33 -99.09 50.47
CA LEU A 453 -29.60 -98.99 48.99
C LEU A 453 -30.66 -97.95 48.70
N PHE A 454 -31.74 -97.79 49.51
CA PHE A 454 -32.73 -96.73 49.36
C PHE A 454 -32.07 -95.32 49.51
N ARG A 455 -31.15 -95.17 50.49
CA ARG A 455 -30.39 -93.94 50.66
C ARG A 455 -29.54 -93.64 49.46
N LEU A 456 -28.84 -94.59 48.87
CA LEU A 456 -28.08 -94.48 47.67
C LEU A 456 -28.92 -94.16 46.45
N ASP A 457 -30.12 -94.83 46.31
CA ASP A 457 -31.05 -94.48 45.22
C ASP A 457 -31.52 -93.04 45.31
N HIS A 458 -31.84 -92.59 46.55
CA HIS A 458 -32.27 -91.20 46.75
C HIS A 458 -31.17 -90.19 46.42
N LEU A 459 -29.92 -90.50 46.79
CA LEU A 459 -28.77 -89.67 46.47
C LEU A 459 -28.51 -89.64 44.92
N THR A 460 -28.58 -90.80 44.26
CA THR A 460 -28.37 -90.92 42.79
C THR A 460 -29.48 -90.20 42.01
N THR A 461 -30.70 -90.27 42.49
CA THR A 461 -31.84 -89.56 41.90
C THR A 461 -31.67 -88.04 42.09
N ARG A 462 -31.12 -87.58 43.21
CA ARG A 462 -30.79 -86.18 43.43
C ARG A 462 -29.66 -85.71 42.54
N MET A 463 -28.59 -86.52 42.32
CA MET A 463 -27.53 -86.26 41.37
C MET A 463 -28.03 -86.20 39.94
N ARG A 464 -28.98 -87.08 39.55
CA ARG A 464 -29.64 -87.04 38.24
C ARG A 464 -30.34 -85.69 37.98
N ARG A 465 -31.09 -85.19 38.95
CA ARG A 465 -31.72 -83.86 38.86
C ARG A 465 -30.70 -82.73 38.72
N HIS A 466 -29.55 -82.81 39.43
CA HIS A 466 -28.48 -81.83 39.24
C HIS A 466 -27.86 -81.91 37.85
N ALA A 467 -27.65 -83.14 37.31
CA ALA A 467 -27.17 -83.29 35.97
C ALA A 467 -28.16 -82.83 34.88
N GLU A 468 -29.48 -83.05 35.08
CA GLU A 468 -30.56 -82.53 34.24
C GLU A 468 -30.60 -80.98 34.31
N GLY A 469 -30.44 -80.37 35.50
CA GLY A 469 -30.33 -78.92 35.67
C GLY A 469 -29.14 -78.32 34.92
N LEU A 470 -27.99 -78.99 34.87
CA LEU A 470 -26.81 -78.57 34.07
C LEU A 470 -27.06 -78.58 32.56
N VAL A 471 -27.91 -79.51 32.04
CA VAL A 471 -28.30 -79.56 30.63
C VAL A 471 -29.20 -78.40 30.26
N ILE A 472 -30.06 -77.96 31.16
CA ILE A 472 -30.97 -76.80 30.94
C ILE A 472 -30.20 -75.49 31.01
N LEU A 473 -29.16 -75.38 31.81
CA LEU A 473 -28.34 -74.17 31.92
C LEU A 473 -27.27 -74.03 30.83
N ALA A 474 -26.91 -75.11 30.16
CA ALA A 474 -25.93 -75.20 29.04
C ALA A 474 -26.65 -75.10 27.70
#